data_d771ddc780a4fcbcbbb0c9c85356a98d
#
_entry.id   d771ddc780a4fcbcbbb0c9c85356a98d
#
_cell.length_a   1.000
_cell.length_b   1.000
_cell.length_c   1.000
_cell.angle_alpha   90.00
_cell.angle_beta   90.00
_cell.angle_gamma   90.00
#
_symmetry.space_group_name_H-M   'P 1'
#
loop_
_entity.id
_entity.type
_entity.pdbx_description
1 polymer ?
#
loop_
_entity_poly.entity_id
_entity_poly.type
_entity_poly.pdbx_seq_one_letter_code
_entity_poly.pdbx_strand_id
1 'polypeptide(L)'
;MQPADRYRSARWKFAGVILALGLASLAYRVLHVGHLQQTAALFVGLPTLLAAAITLWVRTGSLIGLVMKTITLGLLLSGPVLGEGFVCVLFAAPLFYLVGFVAAATIQIVDARAGRRDRGTAGLVLLPALLLSLEGALPGLSFPRQNTAVVERVVDAAPERVEASLAGTPHFETEPLPLFLQVGFPRPIQAAGAGLTPGDQRVVTFGTPRGGRRELVLEVAAREPGFVRFRAVSDATKIADWLGWDTAEVTWMPDGDGRTRVRWVQRYERRLDPAWYFSPLQAIATTQVAEYLIRSVASPLD
;
A
#
# COMPACT_ATOMS: atom_id res chain seq x y z
N MET A 1 42.01 -9.06 -24.54
CA MET A 1 40.59 -8.69 -24.41
C MET A 1 40.55 -7.41 -23.59
N GLN A 2 40.18 -6.28 -24.21
CA GLN A 2 40.21 -4.97 -23.56
C GLN A 2 39.17 -4.88 -22.44
N PRO A 3 39.40 -4.12 -21.36
CA PRO A 3 38.44 -3.98 -20.24
C PRO A 3 37.04 -3.56 -20.70
N ALA A 4 36.95 -2.73 -21.76
CA ALA A 4 35.68 -2.27 -22.33
C ALA A 4 34.81 -3.41 -22.90
N ASP A 5 35.40 -4.45 -23.48
CA ASP A 5 34.66 -5.58 -24.03
C ASP A 5 34.08 -6.51 -22.96
N ARG A 6 34.75 -6.63 -21.81
CA ARG A 6 34.22 -7.39 -20.65
C ARG A 6 32.98 -6.70 -20.06
N TYR A 7 33.03 -5.37 -19.91
CA TYR A 7 31.86 -4.62 -19.40
C TYR A 7 30.67 -4.65 -20.36
N ARG A 8 30.93 -4.57 -21.66
CA ARG A 8 29.89 -4.68 -22.69
C ARG A 8 29.24 -6.06 -22.66
N SER A 9 30.02 -7.12 -22.64
CA SER A 9 29.54 -8.50 -22.52
C SER A 9 28.74 -8.75 -21.24
N ALA A 10 29.20 -8.26 -20.08
CA ALA A 10 28.50 -8.40 -18.82
C ALA A 10 27.10 -7.71 -18.83
N ARG A 11 27.00 -6.53 -19.43
CA ARG A 11 25.72 -5.81 -19.54
C ARG A 11 24.70 -6.57 -20.40
N TRP A 12 25.11 -7.13 -21.52
CA TRP A 12 24.25 -7.94 -22.38
C TRP A 12 23.82 -9.22 -21.68
N LYS A 13 24.72 -9.90 -20.96
CA LYS A 13 24.37 -11.05 -20.15
C LYS A 13 23.35 -10.73 -19.07
N PHE A 14 23.53 -9.61 -18.34
CA PHE A 14 22.62 -9.19 -17.30
C PHE A 14 21.25 -8.77 -17.88
N ALA A 15 21.21 -8.05 -18.99
CA ALA A 15 19.96 -7.74 -19.70
C ALA A 15 19.26 -9.02 -20.17
N GLY A 16 20.01 -10.03 -20.66
CA GLY A 16 19.48 -11.32 -21.04
C GLY A 16 18.85 -12.07 -19.87
N VAL A 17 19.47 -12.04 -18.69
CA VAL A 17 18.89 -12.62 -17.46
C VAL A 17 17.60 -11.91 -17.07
N ILE A 18 17.55 -10.58 -17.13
CA ILE A 18 16.33 -9.80 -16.84
C ILE A 18 15.20 -10.19 -17.80
N LEU A 19 15.50 -10.26 -19.10
CA LEU A 19 14.51 -10.65 -20.11
C LEU A 19 14.04 -12.09 -19.91
N ALA A 20 14.96 -13.01 -19.59
CA ALA A 20 14.60 -14.41 -19.31
C ALA A 20 13.69 -14.54 -18.07
N LEU A 21 13.99 -13.81 -16.99
CA LEU A 21 13.12 -13.77 -15.81
C LEU A 21 11.75 -13.18 -16.12
N GLY A 22 11.69 -12.11 -16.91
CA GLY A 22 10.42 -11.51 -17.35
C GLY A 22 9.60 -12.48 -18.21
N LEU A 23 10.24 -13.15 -19.16
CA LEU A 23 9.59 -14.16 -20.01
C LEU A 23 9.11 -15.37 -19.19
N ALA A 24 9.93 -15.87 -18.27
CA ALA A 24 9.55 -16.96 -17.38
C ALA A 24 8.35 -16.59 -16.49
N SER A 25 8.35 -15.36 -15.94
CA SER A 25 7.22 -14.84 -15.15
C SER A 25 5.96 -14.71 -16.00
N LEU A 26 6.09 -14.22 -17.24
CA LEU A 26 4.98 -14.11 -18.18
C LEU A 26 4.43 -15.49 -18.54
N ALA A 27 5.31 -16.44 -18.89
CA ALA A 27 4.94 -17.81 -19.22
C ALA A 27 4.22 -18.50 -18.04
N TYR A 28 4.77 -18.38 -16.84
CA TYR A 28 4.12 -18.90 -15.63
C TYR A 28 2.72 -18.33 -15.42
N ARG A 29 2.53 -17.02 -15.60
CA ARG A 29 1.22 -16.38 -15.48
C ARG A 29 0.23 -16.82 -16.55
N VAL A 30 0.67 -16.96 -17.78
CA VAL A 30 -0.17 -17.45 -18.89
C VAL A 30 -0.62 -18.90 -18.65
N LEU A 31 0.30 -19.76 -18.22
CA LEU A 31 0.03 -21.18 -18.01
C LEU A 31 -0.82 -21.48 -16.76
N HIS A 32 -0.66 -20.72 -15.67
CA HIS A 32 -1.29 -21.03 -14.39
C HIS A 32 -2.49 -20.13 -14.06
N VAL A 33 -2.59 -18.94 -14.66
CA VAL A 33 -3.65 -17.96 -14.33
C VAL A 33 -4.68 -17.85 -15.47
N GLY A 34 -4.40 -18.35 -16.66
CA GLY A 34 -5.35 -18.57 -17.77
C GLY A 34 -5.97 -17.32 -18.39
N HIS A 35 -5.64 -16.11 -17.93
CA HIS A 35 -6.21 -14.88 -18.47
C HIS A 35 -5.12 -13.88 -18.83
N LEU A 36 -4.92 -13.70 -20.14
CA LEU A 36 -4.15 -12.62 -20.77
C LEU A 36 -4.90 -11.28 -20.65
N GLN A 37 -5.30 -10.90 -19.45
CA GLN A 37 -5.87 -9.57 -19.25
C GLN A 37 -4.76 -8.52 -19.38
N GLN A 38 -5.13 -7.34 -19.84
CA GLN A 38 -4.28 -6.15 -20.11
C GLN A 38 -3.16 -5.89 -19.09
N THR A 39 -3.30 -6.44 -17.88
CA THR A 39 -2.36 -6.35 -16.77
C THR A 39 -1.03 -7.08 -16.99
N ALA A 40 -0.99 -8.20 -17.75
CA ALA A 40 0.26 -8.97 -17.91
C ALA A 40 1.30 -8.23 -18.76
N ALA A 41 0.88 -7.58 -19.84
CA ALA A 41 1.77 -6.77 -20.66
C ALA A 41 2.25 -5.51 -19.88
N LEU A 42 1.35 -4.88 -19.12
CA LEU A 42 1.65 -3.68 -18.37
C LEU A 42 2.50 -3.96 -17.12
N PHE A 43 2.16 -5.00 -16.35
CA PHE A 43 2.79 -5.28 -15.05
C PHE A 43 4.01 -6.22 -15.13
N VAL A 44 4.19 -6.94 -16.24
CA VAL A 44 5.35 -7.82 -16.46
C VAL A 44 6.18 -7.33 -17.64
N GLY A 45 5.55 -7.09 -18.77
CA GLY A 45 6.25 -6.75 -20.01
C GLY A 45 6.94 -5.40 -19.93
N LEU A 46 6.20 -4.35 -19.62
CA LEU A 46 6.75 -2.98 -19.56
C LEU A 46 7.87 -2.82 -18.51
N PRO A 47 7.72 -3.23 -17.24
CA PRO A 47 8.80 -3.14 -16.27
C PRO A 47 10.05 -3.94 -16.68
N THR A 48 9.86 -5.12 -17.27
CA THR A 48 10.98 -5.93 -17.74
C THR A 48 11.75 -5.26 -18.89
N LEU A 49 11.03 -4.69 -19.85
CA LEU A 49 11.64 -3.93 -20.97
C LEU A 49 12.35 -2.68 -20.46
N LEU A 50 11.74 -1.92 -19.55
CA LEU A 50 12.38 -0.74 -18.94
C LEU A 50 13.63 -1.13 -18.16
N ALA A 51 13.59 -2.20 -17.38
CA ALA A 51 14.77 -2.68 -16.66
C ALA A 51 15.90 -3.10 -17.60
N ALA A 52 15.58 -3.81 -18.69
CA ALA A 52 16.55 -4.18 -19.71
C ALA A 52 17.14 -2.93 -20.41
N ALA A 53 16.30 -1.95 -20.79
CA ALA A 53 16.72 -0.70 -21.40
C ALA A 53 17.65 0.11 -20.47
N ILE A 54 17.28 0.27 -19.19
CA ILE A 54 18.11 0.94 -18.18
C ILE A 54 19.45 0.21 -18.02
N THR A 55 19.46 -1.11 -18.03
CA THR A 55 20.69 -1.90 -17.92
C THR A 55 21.63 -1.63 -19.08
N LEU A 56 21.10 -1.56 -20.30
CA LEU A 56 21.91 -1.39 -21.52
C LEU A 56 22.35 0.07 -21.74
N TRP A 57 21.45 1.02 -21.53
CA TRP A 57 21.68 2.41 -21.96
C TRP A 57 22.21 3.32 -20.85
N VAL A 58 21.77 3.14 -19.60
CA VAL A 58 22.20 4.01 -18.52
C VAL A 58 23.59 3.62 -18.05
N ARG A 59 24.56 4.52 -18.20
CA ARG A 59 25.91 4.41 -17.65
C ARG A 59 25.99 5.27 -16.40
N THR A 60 26.59 4.73 -15.34
CA THR A 60 26.79 5.44 -14.09
C THR A 60 28.26 5.55 -13.79
N GLY A 61 28.74 6.78 -13.54
CA GLY A 61 30.13 7.05 -13.16
C GLY A 61 30.32 7.30 -11.66
N SER A 62 29.25 7.29 -10.89
CA SER A 62 29.27 7.54 -9.44
C SER A 62 28.63 6.41 -8.65
N LEU A 63 29.02 6.26 -7.37
CA LEU A 63 28.43 5.28 -6.45
C LEU A 63 26.92 5.55 -6.26
N ILE A 64 26.53 6.81 -6.08
CA ILE A 64 25.12 7.20 -5.97
C ILE A 64 24.36 6.74 -7.22
N GLY A 65 24.86 7.06 -8.41
CA GLY A 65 24.22 6.64 -9.65
C GLY A 65 24.09 5.12 -9.77
N LEU A 66 25.08 4.35 -9.33
CA LEU A 66 25.04 2.90 -9.33
C LEU A 66 23.95 2.38 -8.37
N VAL A 67 23.90 2.89 -7.15
CA VAL A 67 22.91 2.49 -6.14
C VAL A 67 21.49 2.84 -6.61
N MET A 68 21.28 4.07 -7.11
CA MET A 68 19.98 4.48 -7.64
C MET A 68 19.52 3.57 -8.79
N LYS A 69 20.42 3.29 -9.73
CA LYS A 69 20.14 2.35 -10.83
C LYS A 69 19.76 0.97 -10.33
N THR A 70 20.48 0.44 -9.34
CA THR A 70 20.20 -0.90 -8.76
C THR A 70 18.83 -0.93 -8.09
N ILE A 71 18.48 0.10 -7.31
CA ILE A 71 17.16 0.23 -6.69
C ILE A 71 16.07 0.30 -7.76
N THR A 72 16.25 1.12 -8.80
CA THR A 72 15.28 1.20 -9.91
C THR A 72 15.05 -0.16 -10.57
N LEU A 73 16.12 -0.89 -10.85
CA LEU A 73 16.03 -2.24 -11.43
C LEU A 73 15.31 -3.21 -10.48
N GLY A 74 15.64 -3.19 -9.19
CA GLY A 74 14.99 -4.00 -8.17
C GLY A 74 13.48 -3.71 -8.07
N LEU A 75 13.10 -2.45 -8.02
CA LEU A 75 11.70 -2.02 -7.97
C LEU A 75 10.93 -2.41 -9.25
N LEU A 76 11.51 -2.22 -10.42
CA LEU A 76 10.88 -2.64 -11.68
C LEU A 76 10.70 -4.16 -11.77
N LEU A 77 11.64 -4.93 -11.24
CA LEU A 77 11.59 -6.39 -11.27
C LEU A 77 10.71 -6.98 -10.14
N SER A 78 10.44 -6.25 -9.07
CA SER A 78 9.61 -6.74 -7.97
C SER A 78 8.19 -7.11 -8.43
N GLY A 79 7.59 -6.34 -9.32
CA GLY A 79 6.28 -6.65 -9.90
C GLY A 79 6.26 -7.99 -10.66
N PRO A 80 7.11 -8.17 -11.70
CA PRO A 80 7.20 -9.42 -12.45
C PRO A 80 7.62 -10.63 -11.62
N VAL A 81 8.62 -10.49 -10.75
CA VAL A 81 9.26 -11.61 -10.04
C VAL A 81 8.51 -11.97 -8.75
N LEU A 82 8.22 -10.98 -7.91
CA LEU A 82 7.56 -11.19 -6.62
C LEU A 82 6.04 -11.13 -6.70
N GLY A 83 5.50 -10.65 -7.81
CA GLY A 83 4.05 -10.47 -7.97
C GLY A 83 3.48 -9.28 -7.21
N GLU A 84 4.34 -8.34 -6.81
CA GLU A 84 3.93 -7.13 -6.11
C GLU A 84 3.04 -6.26 -7.00
N GLY A 85 2.05 -5.61 -6.38
CA GLY A 85 1.20 -4.64 -7.05
C GLY A 85 1.96 -3.35 -7.33
N PHE A 86 1.60 -2.65 -8.42
CA PHE A 86 2.18 -1.35 -8.77
C PHE A 86 2.17 -0.36 -7.60
N VAL A 87 1.08 -0.36 -6.83
CA VAL A 87 0.90 0.53 -5.67
C VAL A 87 1.92 0.22 -4.56
N CYS A 88 2.19 -1.06 -4.27
CA CYS A 88 3.20 -1.44 -3.28
C CYS A 88 4.57 -0.89 -3.68
N VAL A 89 4.92 -1.04 -4.97
CA VAL A 89 6.17 -0.52 -5.52
C VAL A 89 6.23 1.01 -5.43
N LEU A 90 5.14 1.69 -5.80
CA LEU A 90 5.05 3.15 -5.77
C LEU A 90 5.22 3.70 -4.34
N PHE A 91 4.58 3.08 -3.36
CA PHE A 91 4.68 3.51 -1.97
C PHE A 91 6.01 3.13 -1.30
N ALA A 92 6.65 2.04 -1.71
CA ALA A 92 7.96 1.65 -1.20
C ALA A 92 9.12 2.42 -1.86
N ALA A 93 8.97 2.83 -3.11
CA ALA A 93 10.04 3.46 -3.89
C ALA A 93 10.70 4.67 -3.22
N PRO A 94 9.96 5.67 -2.68
CA PRO A 94 10.60 6.82 -2.02
C PRO A 94 11.47 6.41 -0.84
N LEU A 95 11.03 5.42 -0.05
CA LEU A 95 11.80 4.90 1.08
C LEU A 95 13.10 4.25 0.61
N PHE A 96 13.04 3.37 -0.39
CA PHE A 96 14.23 2.73 -0.95
C PHE A 96 15.22 3.74 -1.54
N TYR A 97 14.71 4.73 -2.28
CA TYR A 97 15.57 5.77 -2.84
C TYR A 97 16.19 6.65 -1.74
N LEU A 98 15.44 7.02 -0.72
CA LEU A 98 15.95 7.81 0.40
C LEU A 98 17.08 7.06 1.13
N VAL A 99 16.83 5.82 1.53
CA VAL A 99 17.81 5.00 2.25
C VAL A 99 19.06 4.75 1.38
N GLY A 100 18.85 4.39 0.12
CA GLY A 100 19.95 4.15 -0.80
C GLY A 100 20.77 5.40 -1.10
N PHE A 101 20.11 6.56 -1.25
CA PHE A 101 20.78 7.84 -1.45
C PHE A 101 21.62 8.22 -0.21
N VAL A 102 21.03 8.16 0.98
CA VAL A 102 21.74 8.48 2.24
C VAL A 102 22.96 7.57 2.42
N ALA A 103 22.80 6.27 2.20
CA ALA A 103 23.91 5.32 2.32
C ALA A 103 25.03 5.61 1.32
N ALA A 104 24.69 5.78 0.04
CA ALA A 104 25.67 6.04 -1.01
C ALA A 104 26.36 7.41 -0.85
N ALA A 105 25.62 8.46 -0.49
CA ALA A 105 26.17 9.79 -0.24
C ALA A 105 27.12 9.79 0.95
N THR A 106 26.76 9.10 2.02
CA THR A 106 27.61 8.93 3.21
C THR A 106 28.93 8.27 2.86
N ILE A 107 28.89 7.15 2.14
CA ILE A 107 30.11 6.44 1.71
C ILE A 107 30.98 7.38 0.86
N GLN A 108 30.40 8.11 -0.10
CA GLN A 108 31.17 9.05 -0.94
C GLN A 108 31.80 10.19 -0.12
N ILE A 109 31.07 10.75 0.85
CA ILE A 109 31.60 11.85 1.69
C ILE A 109 32.75 11.34 2.55
N VAL A 110 32.61 10.15 3.11
CA VAL A 110 33.67 9.52 3.93
C VAL A 110 34.89 9.22 3.09
N ASP A 111 34.72 8.61 1.91
CA ASP A 111 35.83 8.30 1.00
C ASP A 111 36.55 9.55 0.51
N ALA A 112 35.82 10.66 0.30
CA ALA A 112 36.40 11.94 -0.13
C ALA A 112 37.19 12.64 0.99
N ARG A 113 36.79 12.50 2.25
CA ARG A 113 37.45 13.12 3.42
C ARG A 113 38.54 12.25 4.01
N ALA A 114 38.39 10.95 3.99
CA ALA A 114 39.35 10.00 4.49
C ALA A 114 40.37 9.66 3.40
N GLY A 115 41.46 10.37 3.36
CA GLY A 115 42.67 9.84 2.69
C GLY A 115 42.94 8.45 3.28
N ARG A 116 42.55 7.39 2.60
CA ARG A 116 42.79 5.95 2.79
C ARG A 116 42.87 5.36 4.23
N ARG A 117 42.74 6.13 5.31
CA ARG A 117 43.03 5.66 6.68
C ARG A 117 41.84 5.60 7.63
N ASP A 118 40.67 6.15 7.28
CA ASP A 118 39.55 6.27 8.22
C ASP A 118 38.27 5.56 7.75
N ARG A 119 38.35 4.23 7.61
CA ARG A 119 37.19 3.37 7.35
C ARG A 119 36.21 3.31 8.55
N GLY A 120 36.62 3.80 9.72
CA GLY A 120 35.81 3.82 10.93
C GLY A 120 34.59 4.74 10.85
N THR A 121 34.72 5.88 10.15
CA THR A 121 33.66 6.89 10.05
C THR A 121 32.47 6.45 9.21
N ALA A 122 32.69 5.62 8.18
CA ALA A 122 31.61 5.04 7.38
C ALA A 122 30.69 4.13 8.22
N GLY A 123 31.28 3.35 9.12
CA GLY A 123 30.55 2.50 10.05
C GLY A 123 29.65 3.30 11.01
N LEU A 124 30.12 4.47 11.45
CA LEU A 124 29.40 5.30 12.41
C LEU A 124 28.10 5.89 11.82
N VAL A 125 28.02 6.14 10.53
CA VAL A 125 26.81 6.70 9.87
C VAL A 125 25.87 5.59 9.39
N LEU A 126 26.42 4.42 9.03
CA LEU A 126 25.58 3.27 8.66
C LEU A 126 24.92 2.63 9.91
N LEU A 127 25.52 2.79 11.09
CA LEU A 127 24.98 2.22 12.32
C LEU A 127 23.55 2.73 12.66
N PRO A 128 23.22 4.04 12.61
CA PRO A 128 21.84 4.50 12.78
C PRO A 128 20.87 3.93 11.74
N ALA A 129 21.28 3.83 10.49
CA ALA A 129 20.44 3.23 9.44
C ALA A 129 20.18 1.75 9.68
N LEU A 130 21.19 1.02 10.15
CA LEU A 130 21.04 -0.38 10.57
C LEU A 130 20.14 -0.51 11.81
N LEU A 131 20.29 0.36 12.79
CA LEU A 131 19.44 0.36 13.98
C LEU A 131 17.98 0.67 13.63
N LEU A 132 17.72 1.61 12.71
CA LEU A 132 16.37 1.91 12.21
C LEU A 132 15.80 0.73 11.41
N SER A 133 16.63 -0.11 10.79
CA SER A 133 16.18 -1.30 10.06
C SER A 133 15.79 -2.46 10.97
N LEU A 134 16.07 -2.39 12.27
CA LEU A 134 15.66 -3.39 13.26
C LEU A 134 14.22 -3.21 13.75
N GLU A 135 13.56 -2.11 13.38
CA GLU A 135 12.15 -1.92 13.71
C GLU A 135 11.31 -3.07 13.12
N GLY A 136 10.53 -3.72 13.96
CA GLY A 136 9.70 -4.87 13.57
C GLY A 136 10.45 -6.20 13.42
N ALA A 137 11.77 -6.19 13.36
CA ALA A 137 12.57 -7.42 13.29
C ALA A 137 12.72 -8.11 14.65
N LEU A 138 12.67 -7.35 15.73
CA LEU A 138 12.75 -7.85 17.10
C LEU A 138 11.52 -7.47 17.90
N PRO A 139 10.95 -8.41 18.69
CA PRO A 139 9.90 -8.09 19.65
C PRO A 139 10.41 -7.01 20.62
N GLY A 140 9.68 -5.90 20.76
CA GLY A 140 10.07 -4.79 21.62
C GLY A 140 10.81 -3.64 20.94
N LEU A 141 11.27 -3.78 19.71
CA LEU A 141 11.80 -2.69 18.87
C LEU A 141 10.79 -2.15 17.86
N SER A 142 9.51 -2.44 18.04
CA SER A 142 8.42 -1.88 17.24
C SER A 142 7.81 -0.69 17.94
N PHE A 143 7.62 0.42 17.23
CA PHE A 143 6.75 1.49 17.67
C PHE A 143 5.30 1.00 17.77
N PRO A 144 4.44 1.66 18.57
CA PRO A 144 3.05 1.27 18.73
C PRO A 144 2.39 0.99 17.36
N ARG A 145 1.77 -0.19 17.23
CA ARG A 145 1.15 -0.63 15.97
C ARG A 145 -0.31 -0.24 15.87
N GLN A 146 -0.97 -0.02 17.02
CA GLN A 146 -2.35 0.42 17.09
C GLN A 146 -2.47 1.89 16.70
N ASN A 147 -3.34 2.18 15.74
CA ASN A 147 -3.57 3.51 15.23
C ASN A 147 -5.08 3.78 15.15
N THR A 148 -5.43 5.06 15.12
CA THR A 148 -6.81 5.49 15.05
C THR A 148 -6.93 6.65 14.07
N ALA A 149 -7.86 6.54 13.11
CA ALA A 149 -8.28 7.65 12.29
C ALA A 149 -9.66 8.12 12.77
N VAL A 150 -9.84 9.41 12.91
CA VAL A 150 -11.10 10.04 13.33
C VAL A 150 -11.52 11.06 12.28
N VAL A 151 -12.72 10.93 11.79
CA VAL A 151 -13.33 11.86 10.85
C VAL A 151 -14.70 12.28 11.38
N GLU A 152 -14.98 13.55 11.33
CA GLU A 152 -16.27 14.11 11.71
C GLU A 152 -16.78 15.03 10.56
N ARG A 153 -18.02 14.86 10.15
CA ARG A 153 -18.66 15.65 9.11
C ARG A 153 -20.13 15.87 9.46
N VAL A 154 -20.62 17.03 9.05
CA VAL A 154 -22.07 17.29 9.00
C VAL A 154 -22.55 16.91 7.59
N VAL A 155 -23.59 16.09 7.52
CA VAL A 155 -24.18 15.60 6.29
C VAL A 155 -25.63 16.14 6.15
N ASP A 156 -26.05 16.40 4.91
CA ASP A 156 -27.38 16.91 4.59
C ASP A 156 -28.42 15.76 4.52
N ALA A 157 -28.53 15.04 5.62
CA ALA A 157 -29.46 13.92 5.79
C ALA A 157 -29.96 13.86 7.24
N ALA A 158 -31.22 13.53 7.43
CA ALA A 158 -31.79 13.33 8.75
C ALA A 158 -31.17 12.11 9.46
N PRO A 159 -31.08 12.08 10.79
CA PRO A 159 -30.48 10.99 11.55
C PRO A 159 -31.07 9.61 11.23
N GLU A 160 -32.36 9.54 10.99
CA GLU A 160 -33.08 8.30 10.65
C GLU A 160 -32.64 7.77 9.29
N ARG A 161 -32.34 8.66 8.33
CA ARG A 161 -31.81 8.28 7.03
C ARG A 161 -30.37 7.75 7.14
N VAL A 162 -29.54 8.43 7.93
CA VAL A 162 -28.16 7.97 8.21
C VAL A 162 -28.19 6.57 8.84
N GLU A 163 -29.08 6.37 9.80
CA GLU A 163 -29.26 5.05 10.44
C GLU A 163 -29.76 4.00 9.44
N ALA A 164 -30.74 4.32 8.61
CA ALA A 164 -31.23 3.43 7.57
C ALA A 164 -30.15 3.05 6.56
N SER A 165 -29.33 3.99 6.14
CA SER A 165 -28.16 3.74 5.28
C SER A 165 -27.12 2.84 5.96
N LEU A 166 -26.82 3.08 7.24
CA LEU A 166 -25.94 2.24 8.03
C LEU A 166 -26.52 0.84 8.21
N ALA A 167 -27.84 0.70 8.31
CA ALA A 167 -28.51 -0.59 8.42
C ALA A 167 -28.62 -1.33 7.08
N GLY A 168 -28.59 -0.62 5.99
CA GLY A 168 -28.68 -1.16 4.64
C GLY A 168 -27.38 -1.84 4.19
N THR A 169 -27.43 -2.41 2.99
CA THR A 169 -26.24 -2.92 2.28
C THR A 169 -25.46 -1.72 1.74
N PRO A 170 -24.15 -1.60 2.03
CA PRO A 170 -23.35 -0.50 1.50
C PRO A 170 -23.28 -0.50 -0.03
N HIS A 171 -23.48 0.67 -0.64
CA HIS A 171 -23.34 0.91 -2.07
C HIS A 171 -22.09 1.75 -2.31
N PHE A 172 -21.20 1.28 -3.19
CA PHE A 172 -19.89 1.90 -3.41
C PHE A 172 -19.77 2.66 -4.73
N GLU A 173 -20.82 2.69 -5.55
CA GLU A 173 -20.76 3.21 -6.92
C GLU A 173 -21.10 4.71 -7.04
N THR A 174 -21.79 5.28 -6.06
CA THR A 174 -22.38 6.63 -6.15
C THR A 174 -21.40 7.75 -5.81
N GLU A 175 -20.34 7.48 -5.07
CA GLU A 175 -19.43 8.52 -4.59
C GLU A 175 -18.08 8.51 -5.33
N PRO A 176 -17.47 9.69 -5.59
CA PRO A 176 -16.16 9.76 -6.20
C PRO A 176 -15.12 9.12 -5.31
N LEU A 177 -14.36 8.17 -5.90
CA LEU A 177 -13.34 7.42 -5.19
C LEU A 177 -12.22 8.34 -4.71
N PRO A 178 -11.70 8.15 -3.48
CA PRO A 178 -10.48 8.80 -3.00
C PRO A 178 -9.30 8.55 -3.94
N LEU A 179 -8.38 9.51 -4.01
CA LEU A 179 -7.24 9.47 -4.94
C LEU A 179 -6.43 8.17 -4.84
N PHE A 180 -6.18 7.68 -3.62
CA PHE A 180 -5.39 6.45 -3.42
C PHE A 180 -6.12 5.19 -3.96
N LEU A 181 -7.46 5.15 -3.94
CA LEU A 181 -8.23 4.07 -4.57
C LEU A 181 -8.19 4.16 -6.10
N GLN A 182 -8.02 5.37 -6.66
CA GLN A 182 -7.88 5.56 -8.10
C GLN A 182 -6.53 5.06 -8.61
N VAL A 183 -5.45 5.16 -7.82
CA VAL A 183 -4.10 4.74 -8.22
C VAL A 183 -3.85 3.23 -8.08
N GLY A 184 -4.88 2.43 -7.77
CA GLY A 184 -4.82 0.96 -7.84
C GLY A 184 -4.81 0.23 -6.50
N PHE A 185 -5.19 0.89 -5.40
CA PHE A 185 -5.53 0.16 -4.17
C PHE A 185 -6.75 -0.74 -4.39
N PRO A 186 -6.86 -1.86 -3.64
CA PRO A 186 -8.04 -2.71 -3.70
C PRO A 186 -9.31 -1.88 -3.45
N ARG A 187 -10.27 -1.97 -4.37
CA ARG A 187 -11.54 -1.26 -4.29
C ARG A 187 -12.65 -2.21 -3.85
N PRO A 188 -13.55 -1.78 -2.96
CA PRO A 188 -14.77 -2.51 -2.75
C PRO A 188 -15.59 -2.49 -4.06
N ILE A 189 -16.10 -3.64 -4.46
CA ILE A 189 -16.90 -3.81 -5.68
C ILE A 189 -18.33 -4.23 -5.37
N GLN A 190 -18.55 -4.84 -4.20
CA GLN A 190 -19.84 -5.32 -3.77
C GLN A 190 -19.85 -5.44 -2.25
N ALA A 191 -21.00 -5.23 -1.64
CA ALA A 191 -21.26 -5.63 -0.26
C ALA A 191 -22.49 -6.51 -0.19
N ALA A 192 -22.56 -7.33 0.84
CA ALA A 192 -23.71 -8.14 1.19
C ALA A 192 -23.91 -8.10 2.71
N GLY A 193 -25.16 -8.33 3.14
CA GLY A 193 -25.56 -8.26 4.54
C GLY A 193 -26.09 -6.88 4.91
N ALA A 194 -27.02 -6.89 5.88
CA ALA A 194 -27.72 -5.71 6.39
C ALA A 194 -28.01 -5.89 7.88
N GLY A 195 -28.53 -4.86 8.52
CA GLY A 195 -28.88 -4.86 9.93
C GLY A 195 -27.84 -4.14 10.79
N LEU A 196 -28.26 -3.79 12.01
CA LEU A 196 -27.42 -3.17 13.05
C LEU A 196 -27.54 -3.92 14.38
N THR A 197 -28.15 -5.10 14.39
CA THR A 197 -28.23 -5.94 15.59
C THR A 197 -26.87 -6.55 15.86
N PRO A 198 -26.39 -6.59 17.10
CA PRO A 198 -25.17 -7.32 17.43
C PRO A 198 -25.18 -8.75 16.89
N GLY A 199 -24.13 -9.12 16.15
CA GLY A 199 -24.03 -10.38 15.43
C GLY A 199 -24.37 -10.30 13.93
N ASP A 200 -25.06 -9.24 13.46
CA ASP A 200 -25.26 -9.03 12.02
C ASP A 200 -23.91 -8.88 11.31
N GLN A 201 -23.78 -9.55 10.17
CA GLN A 201 -22.54 -9.56 9.42
C GLN A 201 -22.68 -8.82 8.09
N ARG A 202 -21.56 -8.24 7.66
CA ARG A 202 -21.38 -7.63 6.35
C ARG A 202 -20.15 -8.16 5.67
N VAL A 203 -20.32 -8.62 4.45
CA VAL A 203 -19.24 -9.10 3.60
C VAL A 203 -18.98 -8.05 2.54
N VAL A 204 -17.81 -7.43 2.60
CA VAL A 204 -17.34 -6.48 1.59
C VAL A 204 -16.39 -7.20 0.67
N THR A 205 -16.76 -7.31 -0.59
CA THR A 205 -15.95 -7.96 -1.64
C THR A 205 -15.10 -6.93 -2.35
N PHE A 206 -13.81 -7.20 -2.43
CA PHE A 206 -12.82 -6.39 -3.13
C PHE A 206 -12.40 -7.08 -4.41
N GLY A 207 -12.35 -6.32 -5.51
CA GLY A 207 -11.76 -6.77 -6.76
C GLY A 207 -10.24 -6.84 -6.66
N THR A 208 -9.65 -7.86 -7.27
CA THR A 208 -8.20 -7.91 -7.44
C THR A 208 -7.84 -7.62 -8.89
N PRO A 209 -6.65 -7.07 -9.18
CA PRO A 209 -6.19 -6.82 -10.55
C PRO A 209 -6.16 -8.08 -11.44
N ARG A 210 -6.23 -9.27 -10.84
CA ARG A 210 -6.22 -10.57 -11.52
C ARG A 210 -7.62 -11.19 -11.69
N GLY A 211 -8.68 -10.39 -11.49
CA GLY A 211 -10.07 -10.87 -11.60
C GLY A 211 -10.54 -11.75 -10.43
N GLY A 212 -9.70 -11.95 -9.42
CA GLY A 212 -10.10 -12.64 -8.18
C GLY A 212 -10.95 -11.74 -7.28
N ARG A 213 -11.68 -12.37 -6.38
CA ARG A 213 -12.45 -11.72 -5.32
C ARG A 213 -11.82 -12.03 -3.97
N ARG A 214 -11.77 -11.03 -3.10
CA ARG A 214 -11.28 -11.14 -1.72
C ARG A 214 -12.26 -10.44 -0.80
N GLU A 215 -12.46 -10.96 0.38
CA GLU A 215 -13.52 -10.52 1.26
C GLU A 215 -12.97 -10.00 2.59
N LEU A 216 -13.60 -8.94 3.07
CA LEU A 216 -13.53 -8.43 4.43
C LEU A 216 -14.89 -8.69 5.07
N VAL A 217 -14.90 -9.41 6.17
CA VAL A 217 -16.11 -9.70 6.95
C VAL A 217 -16.11 -8.82 8.19
N LEU A 218 -17.15 -8.00 8.30
CA LEU A 218 -17.42 -7.15 9.46
C LEU A 218 -18.64 -7.69 10.21
N GLU A 219 -18.63 -7.57 11.52
CA GLU A 219 -19.74 -7.94 12.40
C GLU A 219 -20.12 -6.74 13.26
N VAL A 220 -21.40 -6.54 13.49
CA VAL A 220 -21.87 -5.56 14.47
C VAL A 220 -21.56 -6.08 15.87
N ALA A 221 -20.61 -5.41 16.53
CA ALA A 221 -20.17 -5.77 17.88
C ALA A 221 -20.98 -5.10 18.99
N ALA A 222 -21.52 -3.90 18.72
CA ALA A 222 -22.35 -3.15 19.66
C ALA A 222 -23.28 -2.20 18.93
N ARG A 223 -24.45 -1.93 19.51
CA ARG A 223 -25.45 -0.99 19.01
C ARG A 223 -26.11 -0.25 20.16
N GLU A 224 -26.16 1.08 20.05
CA GLU A 224 -26.89 1.97 20.96
C GLU A 224 -27.60 3.05 20.12
N PRO A 225 -28.57 3.81 20.66
CA PRO A 225 -29.14 4.94 19.95
C PRO A 225 -28.08 5.93 19.47
N GLY A 226 -28.03 6.20 18.17
CA GLY A 226 -27.02 7.09 17.56
C GLY A 226 -25.59 6.52 17.51
N PHE A 227 -25.39 5.21 17.75
CA PHE A 227 -24.07 4.58 17.75
C PHE A 227 -24.10 3.14 17.24
N VAL A 228 -23.07 2.76 16.48
CA VAL A 228 -22.79 1.38 16.11
C VAL A 228 -21.29 1.14 16.09
N ARG A 229 -20.87 -0.05 16.51
CA ARG A 229 -19.51 -0.55 16.40
C ARG A 229 -19.48 -1.78 15.54
N PHE A 230 -18.70 -1.73 14.47
CA PHE A 230 -18.34 -2.87 13.65
C PHE A 230 -16.98 -3.40 14.08
N ARG A 231 -16.79 -4.71 14.03
CA ARG A 231 -15.51 -5.39 14.26
C ARG A 231 -15.14 -6.18 13.00
N ALA A 232 -13.90 -6.15 12.59
CA ALA A 232 -13.40 -7.04 11.55
C ALA A 232 -13.27 -8.47 12.11
N VAL A 233 -13.96 -9.41 11.48
CA VAL A 233 -13.93 -10.84 11.87
C VAL A 233 -12.91 -11.59 11.04
N SER A 234 -12.85 -11.30 9.74
CA SER A 234 -11.84 -11.84 8.85
C SER A 234 -11.53 -10.86 7.73
N ASP A 235 -10.27 -10.83 7.29
CA ASP A 235 -9.82 -10.03 6.17
C ASP A 235 -8.89 -10.86 5.29
N ALA A 236 -9.39 -11.29 4.14
CA ALA A 236 -8.62 -11.99 3.10
C ALA A 236 -8.13 -11.03 2.01
N THR A 237 -8.33 -9.71 2.16
CA THR A 237 -7.94 -8.72 1.16
C THR A 237 -6.43 -8.49 1.16
N LYS A 238 -5.92 -7.90 0.08
CA LYS A 238 -4.53 -7.45 0.03
C LYS A 238 -4.22 -6.30 1.00
N ILE A 239 -5.26 -5.63 1.50
CA ILE A 239 -5.11 -4.57 2.51
C ILE A 239 -4.58 -5.16 3.81
N ALA A 240 -4.98 -6.39 4.15
CA ALA A 240 -4.54 -7.11 5.34
C ALA A 240 -3.00 -7.29 5.42
N ASP A 241 -2.30 -7.28 4.29
CA ASP A 241 -0.84 -7.33 4.28
C ASP A 241 -0.21 -6.02 4.79
N TRP A 242 -0.95 -4.91 4.77
CA TRP A 242 -0.44 -3.56 5.09
C TRP A 242 -0.96 -3.02 6.40
N LEU A 243 -2.25 -3.23 6.66
CA LEU A 243 -2.91 -2.85 7.90
C LEU A 243 -3.99 -3.89 8.25
N GLY A 244 -4.15 -4.15 9.54
CA GLY A 244 -5.22 -4.97 10.06
C GLY A 244 -6.39 -4.08 10.50
N TRP A 245 -7.56 -4.25 9.90
CA TRP A 245 -8.77 -3.62 10.40
C TRP A 245 -9.12 -4.22 11.77
N ASP A 246 -9.41 -3.36 12.74
CA ASP A 246 -9.86 -3.76 14.07
C ASP A 246 -11.34 -3.40 14.24
N THR A 247 -11.64 -2.15 14.56
CA THR A 247 -13.01 -1.69 14.77
C THR A 247 -13.30 -0.40 14.02
N ALA A 248 -14.55 -0.26 13.60
CA ALA A 248 -15.11 1.00 13.11
C ALA A 248 -16.28 1.41 14.01
N GLU A 249 -16.17 2.55 14.68
CA GLU A 249 -17.22 3.14 15.50
C GLU A 249 -17.85 4.31 14.76
N VAL A 250 -19.16 4.29 14.61
CA VAL A 250 -19.92 5.35 13.96
C VAL A 250 -20.91 5.91 14.96
N THR A 251 -20.83 7.22 15.19
CA THR A 251 -21.82 7.97 15.96
C THR A 251 -22.51 8.97 15.06
N TRP A 252 -23.81 9.13 15.21
CA TRP A 252 -24.60 10.13 14.50
C TRP A 252 -25.57 10.81 15.43
N MET A 253 -25.68 12.11 15.30
CA MET A 253 -26.56 12.93 16.12
C MET A 253 -27.13 14.08 15.29
N PRO A 254 -28.34 14.57 15.61
CA PRO A 254 -28.92 15.74 14.94
C PRO A 254 -27.99 16.96 15.06
N ASP A 255 -27.86 17.73 13.96
CA ASP A 255 -27.06 18.97 13.90
C ASP A 255 -27.93 20.17 13.43
N GLY A 256 -29.24 20.12 13.71
CA GLY A 256 -30.20 21.13 13.27
C GLY A 256 -30.60 21.03 11.80
N ASP A 257 -31.71 21.65 11.41
CA ASP A 257 -32.17 21.81 10.02
C ASP A 257 -32.17 20.51 9.17
N GLY A 258 -32.49 19.37 9.78
CA GLY A 258 -32.55 18.08 9.08
C GLY A 258 -31.17 17.51 8.71
N ARG A 259 -30.12 18.08 9.27
CA ARG A 259 -28.73 17.61 9.11
C ARG A 259 -28.30 16.71 10.26
N THR A 260 -27.27 15.93 10.00
CA THR A 260 -26.69 14.98 10.97
C THR A 260 -25.20 15.17 11.06
N ARG A 261 -24.70 15.25 12.29
CA ARG A 261 -23.26 15.15 12.57
C ARG A 261 -22.88 13.69 12.69
N VAL A 262 -22.05 13.23 11.78
CA VAL A 262 -21.54 11.85 11.75
C VAL A 262 -20.06 11.87 12.12
N ARG A 263 -19.71 11.07 13.11
CA ARG A 263 -18.31 10.83 13.52
C ARG A 263 -17.96 9.38 13.31
N TRP A 264 -16.89 9.16 12.54
CA TRP A 264 -16.33 7.84 12.24
C TRP A 264 -14.98 7.68 12.90
N VAL A 265 -14.82 6.66 13.72
CA VAL A 265 -13.56 6.31 14.39
C VAL A 265 -13.12 4.95 13.89
N GLN A 266 -12.07 4.92 13.09
CA GLN A 266 -11.50 3.70 12.55
C GLN A 266 -10.26 3.33 13.33
N ARG A 267 -10.27 2.15 14.00
CA ARG A 267 -9.07 1.57 14.63
C ARG A 267 -8.48 0.51 13.73
N TYR A 268 -7.15 0.52 13.64
CA TYR A 268 -6.41 -0.42 12.81
C TYR A 268 -5.01 -0.68 13.35
N GLU A 269 -4.46 -1.82 13.01
CA GLU A 269 -3.10 -2.22 13.30
C GLU A 269 -2.19 -1.95 12.10
N ARG A 270 -1.09 -1.22 12.31
CA ARG A 270 -0.04 -1.06 11.31
C ARG A 270 0.75 -2.36 11.16
N ARG A 271 0.90 -2.85 9.92
CA ARG A 271 1.65 -4.07 9.60
C ARG A 271 2.95 -3.81 8.84
N LEU A 272 3.19 -2.58 8.41
CA LEU A 272 4.39 -2.19 7.68
C LEU A 272 5.33 -1.37 8.55
N ASP A 273 6.63 -1.64 8.44
CA ASP A 273 7.72 -0.91 9.08
C ASP A 273 8.62 -0.26 8.01
N PRO A 274 9.26 0.89 8.26
CA PRO A 274 9.28 1.60 9.53
C PRO A 274 8.06 2.51 9.78
N ALA A 275 7.71 2.68 11.05
CA ALA A 275 6.54 3.47 11.48
C ALA A 275 6.59 4.92 10.99
N TRP A 276 7.74 5.58 11.09
CA TRP A 276 7.90 6.97 10.70
C TRP A 276 7.55 7.25 9.24
N TYR A 277 7.64 6.23 8.38
CA TYR A 277 7.29 6.31 6.96
C TYR A 277 5.85 5.84 6.69
N PHE A 278 5.49 4.64 7.17
CA PHE A 278 4.20 4.03 6.82
C PHE A 278 3.03 4.54 7.65
N SER A 279 3.23 4.95 8.93
CA SER A 279 2.11 5.44 9.74
C SER A 279 1.44 6.69 9.17
N PRO A 280 2.16 7.73 8.70
CA PRO A 280 1.52 8.88 8.06
C PRO A 280 0.75 8.50 6.78
N LEU A 281 1.29 7.61 5.96
CA LEU A 281 0.63 7.16 4.73
C LEU A 281 -0.66 6.38 5.03
N GLN A 282 -0.61 5.49 6.01
CA GLN A 282 -1.79 4.74 6.46
C GLN A 282 -2.83 5.66 7.10
N ALA A 283 -2.41 6.65 7.90
CA ALA A 283 -3.32 7.61 8.49
C ALA A 283 -4.07 8.43 7.42
N ILE A 284 -3.37 8.88 6.37
CA ILE A 284 -4.00 9.58 5.24
C ILE A 284 -5.00 8.66 4.54
N ALA A 285 -4.60 7.42 4.22
CA ALA A 285 -5.46 6.47 3.54
C ALA A 285 -6.71 6.13 4.35
N THR A 286 -6.56 5.81 5.64
CA THR A 286 -7.68 5.46 6.52
C THR A 286 -8.61 6.63 6.78
N THR A 287 -8.09 7.86 6.88
CA THR A 287 -8.91 9.08 6.96
C THR A 287 -9.75 9.26 5.70
N GLN A 288 -9.16 9.11 4.52
CA GLN A 288 -9.89 9.22 3.25
C GLN A 288 -10.94 8.10 3.07
N VAL A 289 -10.66 6.88 3.56
CA VAL A 289 -11.67 5.81 3.60
C VAL A 289 -12.85 6.20 4.50
N ALA A 290 -12.57 6.69 5.71
CA ALA A 290 -13.61 7.09 6.64
C ALA A 290 -14.45 8.25 6.07
N GLU A 291 -13.84 9.24 5.42
CA GLU A 291 -14.55 10.32 4.72
C GLU A 291 -15.44 9.80 3.57
N TYR A 292 -14.92 8.85 2.79
CA TYR A 292 -15.66 8.22 1.72
C TYR A 292 -16.89 7.46 2.27
N LEU A 293 -16.70 6.69 3.34
CA LEU A 293 -17.79 5.95 3.98
C LEU A 293 -18.86 6.88 4.59
N ILE A 294 -18.48 8.01 5.20
CA ILE A 294 -19.44 9.00 5.69
C ILE A 294 -20.26 9.56 4.54
N ARG A 295 -19.66 9.88 3.40
CA ARG A 295 -20.38 10.37 2.22
C ARG A 295 -21.33 9.31 1.67
N SER A 296 -20.89 8.06 1.56
CA SER A 296 -21.75 6.98 1.05
C SER A 296 -22.98 6.70 1.92
N VAL A 297 -22.87 6.94 3.24
CA VAL A 297 -24.00 6.83 4.17
C VAL A 297 -24.99 7.99 4.03
N ALA A 298 -24.53 9.15 3.57
CA ALA A 298 -25.37 10.34 3.38
C ALA A 298 -26.04 10.39 2.01
N SER A 299 -25.54 9.62 1.04
CA SER A 299 -26.10 9.58 -0.32
C SER A 299 -27.53 9.02 -0.34
N PRO A 300 -28.39 9.50 -1.24
CA PRO A 300 -29.74 8.94 -1.39
C PRO A 300 -29.70 7.44 -1.62
N LEU A 301 -30.53 6.71 -0.89
CA LEU A 301 -30.86 5.33 -1.24
C LEU A 301 -31.79 5.41 -2.46
N ASP A 302 -31.31 5.01 -3.63
CA ASP A 302 -32.11 4.85 -4.84
C ASP A 302 -33.11 3.68 -4.70
#